data_f895dec7c780b30a8556bae451ad06fe
#
_entry.id   f895dec7c780b30a8556bae451ad06fe
#
_cell.length_a   1.000
_cell.length_b   1.000
_cell.length_c   1.000
_cell.angle_alpha   90.00
_cell.angle_beta   90.00
_cell.angle_gamma   90.00
#
_symmetry.space_group_name_H-M   'P 1'
#
loop_
_entity.id
_entity.type
_entity.pdbx_description
1 polymer ?
#
loop_
_entity_poly.entity_id
_entity_poly.type
_entity_poly.pdbx_seq_one_letter_code
_entity_poly.pdbx_strand_id
1 'polypeptide(L)'
;MNTLEKFVNILTLFTEGTPVMSVPEIAMSLQLPTSTAYRYVSALKQAGLIEEVAGTNGYSLGAKILELARAVPKKTLQQISIPIMTQLANETGEIIILCGLRDHDGVCLEKVEGHHALRVSHQRGATFPLHAGASGKVLMAYLDASERDEIIDRIEFTKFSETTITDPLKLKEDLQRIRTQGYAESDGEVIRETYGIGAPILSQSGKALAALSISAPTHRLEGKKREQTIKLVVTAARRITEGLLTQEVQ
;
A
#
# COMPACT_ATOMS: atom_id res chain seq x y z
N MET A 1 0.96 10.61 -23.87
CA MET A 1 -0.17 10.09 -23.06
C MET A 1 -1.34 9.81 -24.01
N ASN A 2 -1.78 8.56 -24.10
CA ASN A 2 -2.90 8.18 -24.98
C ASN A 2 -4.26 8.61 -24.38
N THR A 3 -5.34 8.45 -25.13
CA THR A 3 -6.69 8.89 -24.69
C THR A 3 -7.17 8.11 -23.47
N LEU A 4 -6.91 6.81 -23.38
CA LEU A 4 -7.30 5.97 -22.25
C LEU A 4 -6.57 6.38 -20.96
N GLU A 5 -5.27 6.63 -21.03
CA GLU A 5 -4.48 7.14 -19.91
C GLU A 5 -5.04 8.45 -19.35
N LYS A 6 -5.52 9.34 -20.22
CA LYS A 6 -6.13 10.60 -19.79
C LYS A 6 -7.42 10.38 -18.99
N PHE A 7 -8.27 9.44 -19.41
CA PHE A 7 -9.48 9.07 -18.66
C PHE A 7 -9.12 8.48 -17.30
N VAL A 8 -8.18 7.54 -17.24
CA VAL A 8 -7.73 6.94 -15.99
C VAL A 8 -7.15 7.99 -15.06
N ASN A 9 -6.28 8.88 -15.57
CA ASN A 9 -5.67 9.94 -14.78
C ASN A 9 -6.71 10.92 -14.20
N ILE A 10 -7.80 11.22 -14.92
CA ILE A 10 -8.89 12.03 -14.37
C ILE A 10 -9.56 11.31 -13.19
N LEU A 11 -9.85 10.01 -13.33
CA LEU A 11 -10.48 9.23 -12.26
C LEU A 11 -9.59 9.13 -11.02
N THR A 12 -8.26 9.05 -11.19
CA THR A 12 -7.30 8.95 -10.09
C THR A 12 -7.07 10.26 -9.34
N LEU A 13 -7.52 11.41 -9.84
CA LEU A 13 -7.49 12.67 -9.09
C LEU A 13 -8.46 12.70 -7.92
N PHE A 14 -9.55 11.93 -7.99
CA PHE A 14 -10.53 11.85 -6.91
C PHE A 14 -10.01 10.96 -5.79
N THR A 15 -9.84 11.51 -4.61
CA THR A 15 -9.34 10.83 -3.41
C THR A 15 -10.26 11.13 -2.23
N GLU A 16 -10.07 10.42 -1.09
CA GLU A 16 -10.79 10.74 0.15
C GLU A 16 -10.54 12.19 0.60
N GLY A 17 -9.35 12.74 0.38
CA GLY A 17 -8.99 14.13 0.69
C GLY A 17 -9.51 15.15 -0.34
N THR A 18 -9.83 14.69 -1.57
CA THR A 18 -10.31 15.53 -2.66
C THR A 18 -11.44 14.80 -3.40
N PRO A 19 -12.61 14.60 -2.73
CA PRO A 19 -13.70 13.81 -3.30
C PRO A 19 -14.49 14.54 -4.39
N VAL A 20 -14.36 15.87 -4.48
CA VAL A 20 -15.05 16.71 -5.46
C VAL A 20 -14.06 17.63 -6.14
N MET A 21 -14.10 17.69 -7.46
CA MET A 21 -13.24 18.56 -8.27
C MET A 21 -14.03 19.20 -9.40
N SER A 22 -13.75 20.48 -9.68
CA SER A 22 -14.25 21.20 -10.85
C SER A 22 -13.42 20.90 -12.11
N VAL A 23 -13.98 21.14 -13.29
CA VAL A 23 -13.25 20.94 -14.55
C VAL A 23 -11.98 21.80 -14.67
N PRO A 24 -11.96 23.08 -14.21
CA PRO A 24 -10.72 23.85 -14.19
C PRO A 24 -9.62 23.24 -13.28
N GLU A 25 -9.96 22.71 -12.11
CA GLU A 25 -9.01 22.05 -11.23
C GLU A 25 -8.43 20.77 -11.86
N ILE A 26 -9.29 19.95 -12.48
CA ILE A 26 -8.86 18.77 -13.25
C ILE A 26 -7.91 19.17 -14.39
N ALA A 27 -8.27 20.23 -15.16
CA ALA A 27 -7.46 20.73 -16.25
C ALA A 27 -6.07 21.17 -15.76
N MET A 28 -6.01 21.91 -14.65
CA MET A 28 -4.79 22.38 -14.05
C MET A 28 -3.92 21.23 -13.53
N SER A 29 -4.50 20.28 -12.81
CA SER A 29 -3.78 19.12 -12.24
C SER A 29 -3.13 18.24 -13.32
N LEU A 30 -3.77 18.09 -14.50
CA LEU A 30 -3.28 17.27 -15.59
C LEU A 30 -2.59 18.07 -16.71
N GLN A 31 -2.44 19.40 -16.53
CA GLN A 31 -1.88 20.31 -17.52
C GLN A 31 -2.56 20.18 -18.89
N LEU A 32 -3.89 20.07 -18.90
CA LEU A 32 -4.71 19.96 -20.11
C LEU A 32 -5.36 21.31 -20.46
N PRO A 33 -5.57 21.59 -21.77
CA PRO A 33 -6.46 22.67 -22.16
C PRO A 33 -7.87 22.45 -21.57
N THR A 34 -8.47 23.48 -21.02
CA THR A 34 -9.79 23.41 -20.34
C THR A 34 -10.87 22.81 -21.24
N SER A 35 -10.88 23.15 -22.53
CA SER A 35 -11.80 22.54 -23.51
C SER A 35 -11.62 21.03 -23.66
N THR A 36 -10.39 20.55 -23.54
CA THR A 36 -10.09 19.12 -23.57
C THR A 36 -10.56 18.44 -22.29
N ALA A 37 -10.35 19.04 -21.13
CA ALA A 37 -10.85 18.53 -19.86
C ALA A 37 -12.38 18.42 -19.86
N TYR A 38 -13.11 19.44 -20.33
CA TYR A 38 -14.57 19.39 -20.47
C TYR A 38 -15.03 18.21 -21.33
N ARG A 39 -14.35 17.92 -22.44
CA ARG A 39 -14.70 16.80 -23.33
C ARG A 39 -14.53 15.46 -22.61
N TYR A 40 -13.43 15.25 -21.86
CA TYR A 40 -13.18 14.02 -21.12
C TYR A 40 -14.13 13.86 -19.94
N VAL A 41 -14.37 14.93 -19.18
CA VAL A 41 -15.33 14.95 -18.07
C VAL A 41 -16.73 14.62 -18.57
N SER A 42 -17.17 15.23 -19.68
CA SER A 42 -18.46 14.92 -20.31
C SER A 42 -18.59 13.44 -20.71
N ALA A 43 -17.54 12.85 -21.30
CA ALA A 43 -17.52 11.43 -21.68
C ALA A 43 -17.57 10.51 -20.43
N LEU A 44 -16.80 10.81 -19.39
CA LEU A 44 -16.84 10.07 -18.12
C LEU A 44 -18.22 10.17 -17.44
N LYS A 45 -18.85 11.35 -17.46
CA LYS A 45 -20.21 11.56 -16.96
C LYS A 45 -21.23 10.73 -17.74
N GLN A 46 -21.17 10.74 -19.09
CA GLN A 46 -22.03 9.91 -19.92
C GLN A 46 -21.86 8.41 -19.65
N ALA A 47 -20.63 7.97 -19.34
CA ALA A 47 -20.32 6.60 -18.95
C ALA A 47 -20.76 6.27 -17.50
N GLY A 48 -21.21 7.24 -16.71
CA GLY A 48 -21.59 7.07 -15.29
C GLY A 48 -20.39 6.87 -14.35
N LEU A 49 -19.17 7.13 -14.84
CA LEU A 49 -17.93 6.99 -14.04
C LEU A 49 -17.68 8.18 -13.13
N ILE A 50 -18.22 9.34 -13.46
CA ILE A 50 -18.30 10.52 -12.61
C ILE A 50 -19.71 11.10 -12.65
N GLU A 51 -20.08 11.90 -11.64
CA GLU A 51 -21.36 12.56 -11.54
C GLU A 51 -21.21 14.00 -11.01
N GLU A 52 -22.15 14.86 -11.33
CA GLU A 52 -22.18 16.23 -10.82
C GLU A 52 -22.65 16.24 -9.36
N VAL A 53 -21.96 17.00 -8.54
CA VAL A 53 -22.34 17.17 -7.13
C VAL A 53 -23.32 18.35 -7.02
N ALA A 54 -24.54 18.06 -6.61
CA ALA A 54 -25.61 19.05 -6.47
C ALA A 54 -25.18 20.24 -5.58
N GLY A 55 -25.46 21.45 -6.03
CA GLY A 55 -25.11 22.69 -5.30
C GLY A 55 -23.63 23.12 -5.46
N THR A 56 -22.84 22.43 -6.29
CA THR A 56 -21.46 22.79 -6.61
C THR A 56 -21.25 22.79 -8.13
N ASN A 57 -20.13 23.36 -8.60
CA ASN A 57 -19.70 23.22 -9.99
C ASN A 57 -18.70 22.06 -10.14
N GLY A 58 -18.75 21.09 -9.20
CA GLY A 58 -17.80 19.98 -9.09
C GLY A 58 -18.39 18.65 -9.52
N TYR A 59 -17.48 17.72 -9.73
CA TYR A 59 -17.75 16.32 -10.05
C TYR A 59 -17.17 15.43 -8.95
N SER A 60 -17.78 14.26 -8.76
CA SER A 60 -17.28 13.18 -7.91
C SER A 60 -17.26 11.87 -8.70
N LEU A 61 -16.67 10.82 -8.13
CA LEU A 61 -16.81 9.48 -8.70
C LEU A 61 -18.26 9.04 -8.70
N GLY A 62 -18.73 8.51 -9.84
CA GLY A 62 -20.10 8.06 -10.03
C GLY A 62 -20.35 6.62 -9.58
N ALA A 63 -21.62 6.25 -9.44
CA ALA A 63 -22.06 4.93 -8.98
C ALA A 63 -21.52 3.76 -9.83
N LYS A 64 -21.19 3.99 -11.11
CA LYS A 64 -20.63 2.98 -12.01
C LYS A 64 -19.29 2.45 -11.51
N ILE A 65 -18.50 3.26 -10.80
CA ILE A 65 -17.26 2.81 -10.15
C ILE A 65 -17.55 1.71 -9.12
N LEU A 66 -18.62 1.85 -8.32
CA LEU A 66 -19.03 0.82 -7.35
C LEU A 66 -19.53 -0.45 -8.03
N GLU A 67 -20.25 -0.35 -9.16
CA GLU A 67 -20.66 -1.53 -9.93
C GLU A 67 -19.45 -2.30 -10.46
N LEU A 68 -18.48 -1.61 -11.04
CA LEU A 68 -17.24 -2.22 -11.52
C LEU A 68 -16.45 -2.86 -10.39
N ALA A 69 -16.36 -2.20 -9.23
CA ALA A 69 -15.70 -2.75 -8.05
C ALA A 69 -16.39 -4.02 -7.52
N ARG A 70 -17.74 -4.10 -7.59
CA ARG A 70 -18.49 -5.31 -7.20
C ARG A 70 -18.30 -6.49 -8.15
N ALA A 71 -17.93 -6.23 -9.40
CA ALA A 71 -17.64 -7.27 -10.39
C ALA A 71 -16.27 -7.91 -10.22
N VAL A 72 -15.39 -7.33 -9.40
CA VAL A 72 -14.10 -7.94 -9.03
C VAL A 72 -14.37 -9.22 -8.21
N PRO A 73 -13.68 -10.35 -8.48
CA PRO A 73 -13.91 -11.62 -7.78
C PRO A 73 -13.95 -11.48 -6.25
N LYS A 74 -14.94 -12.10 -5.62
CA LYS A 74 -15.34 -11.83 -4.23
C LYS A 74 -14.35 -12.28 -3.15
N LYS A 75 -13.39 -13.14 -3.46
CA LYS A 75 -12.39 -13.59 -2.49
C LYS A 75 -11.06 -12.89 -2.76
N THR A 76 -10.95 -11.68 -2.28
CA THR A 76 -9.72 -10.91 -2.39
C THR A 76 -8.83 -11.12 -1.17
N LEU A 77 -7.53 -10.87 -1.35
CA LEU A 77 -6.56 -10.82 -0.27
C LEU A 77 -7.07 -9.97 0.92
N GLN A 78 -7.73 -8.83 0.65
CA GLN A 78 -8.26 -7.97 1.70
C GLN A 78 -9.36 -8.64 2.53
N GLN A 79 -10.26 -9.39 1.90
CA GLN A 79 -11.35 -10.06 2.64
C GLN A 79 -10.85 -11.12 3.63
N ILE A 80 -9.73 -11.77 3.31
CA ILE A 80 -9.07 -12.71 4.21
C ILE A 80 -8.28 -11.94 5.27
N SER A 81 -7.60 -10.87 4.86
CA SER A 81 -6.66 -10.15 5.73
C SER A 81 -7.37 -9.31 6.79
N ILE A 82 -8.46 -8.60 6.45
CA ILE A 82 -9.12 -7.64 7.36
C ILE A 82 -9.48 -8.23 8.72
N PRO A 83 -10.11 -9.41 8.84
CA PRO A 83 -10.42 -9.98 10.15
C PRO A 83 -9.17 -10.27 11.00
N ILE A 84 -8.10 -10.77 10.35
CA ILE A 84 -6.83 -11.09 11.02
C ILE A 84 -6.10 -9.79 11.42
N MET A 85 -6.10 -8.79 10.56
CA MET A 85 -5.55 -7.46 10.85
C MET A 85 -6.29 -6.81 12.01
N THR A 86 -7.63 -6.92 12.06
CA THR A 86 -8.45 -6.38 13.15
C THR A 86 -8.12 -7.04 14.47
N GLN A 87 -7.97 -8.37 14.48
CA GLN A 87 -7.53 -9.09 15.68
C GLN A 87 -6.17 -8.60 16.14
N LEU A 88 -5.19 -8.51 15.22
CA LEU A 88 -3.83 -8.06 15.53
C LEU A 88 -3.81 -6.61 16.03
N ALA A 89 -4.60 -5.71 15.42
CA ALA A 89 -4.73 -4.32 15.85
C ALA A 89 -5.31 -4.21 17.28
N ASN A 90 -6.33 -5.01 17.61
CA ASN A 90 -6.92 -5.05 18.94
C ASN A 90 -5.92 -5.59 19.99
N GLU A 91 -5.13 -6.60 19.65
CA GLU A 91 -4.15 -7.21 20.54
C GLU A 91 -2.95 -6.31 20.82
N THR A 92 -2.47 -5.59 19.78
CA THR A 92 -1.28 -4.74 19.90
C THR A 92 -1.59 -3.28 20.25
N GLY A 93 -2.80 -2.81 19.89
CA GLY A 93 -3.20 -1.41 19.98
C GLY A 93 -2.62 -0.53 18.87
N GLU A 94 -1.82 -1.08 17.98
CA GLU A 94 -1.09 -0.36 16.94
C GLU A 94 -1.76 -0.47 15.56
N ILE A 95 -1.29 0.34 14.61
CA ILE A 95 -1.77 0.30 13.23
C ILE A 95 -1.20 -0.91 12.50
N ILE A 96 -2.08 -1.65 11.82
CA ILE A 96 -1.73 -2.78 10.97
C ILE A 96 -1.97 -2.40 9.51
N ILE A 97 -0.98 -2.67 8.67
CA ILE A 97 -0.96 -2.25 7.28
C ILE A 97 -0.76 -3.48 6.38
N LEU A 98 -1.60 -3.61 5.38
CA LEU A 98 -1.43 -4.56 4.28
C LEU A 98 -0.87 -3.81 3.09
N CYS A 99 0.27 -4.24 2.59
CA CYS A 99 0.97 -3.60 1.49
C CYS A 99 1.15 -4.57 0.32
N GLY A 100 1.11 -4.06 -0.88
CA GLY A 100 1.41 -4.79 -2.11
C GLY A 100 2.43 -4.08 -2.96
N LEU A 101 2.81 -4.72 -4.06
CA LEU A 101 3.64 -4.13 -5.11
C LEU A 101 2.72 -3.66 -6.24
N ARG A 102 2.98 -2.46 -6.76
CA ARG A 102 2.37 -1.93 -7.98
C ARG A 102 3.46 -1.32 -8.84
N ASP A 103 3.69 -1.91 -10.01
CA ASP A 103 4.83 -1.59 -10.85
C ASP A 103 6.15 -1.76 -10.06
N HIS A 104 6.83 -0.68 -9.73
CA HIS A 104 8.09 -0.68 -8.99
C HIS A 104 7.98 0.01 -7.61
N ASP A 105 6.74 0.29 -7.15
CA ASP A 105 6.47 0.95 -5.88
C ASP A 105 5.69 0.05 -4.93
N GLY A 106 5.91 0.22 -3.63
CA GLY A 106 5.01 -0.30 -2.62
C GLY A 106 3.71 0.49 -2.60
N VAL A 107 2.59 -0.17 -2.38
CA VAL A 107 1.28 0.48 -2.25
C VAL A 107 0.56 -0.04 -1.00
N CYS A 108 -0.06 0.87 -0.24
CA CYS A 108 -0.93 0.51 0.87
C CYS A 108 -2.26 -0.01 0.33
N LEU A 109 -2.51 -1.31 0.46
CA LEU A 109 -3.75 -1.97 0.02
C LEU A 109 -4.88 -1.80 1.03
N GLU A 110 -4.55 -1.90 2.32
CA GLU A 110 -5.49 -1.80 3.43
C GLU A 110 -4.79 -1.40 4.71
N LYS A 111 -5.52 -0.77 5.63
CA LYS A 111 -5.05 -0.49 6.98
C LYS A 111 -6.16 -0.76 8.00
N VAL A 112 -5.76 -1.19 9.18
CA VAL A 112 -6.62 -1.28 10.36
C VAL A 112 -5.97 -0.49 11.48
N GLU A 113 -6.69 0.46 12.02
CA GLU A 113 -6.20 1.32 13.09
C GLU A 113 -6.38 0.63 14.44
N GLY A 114 -5.34 0.67 15.27
CA GLY A 114 -5.43 0.30 16.66
C GLY A 114 -6.08 1.41 17.50
N HIS A 115 -6.16 1.19 18.80
CA HIS A 115 -6.82 2.12 19.74
C HIS A 115 -5.89 3.21 20.29
N HIS A 116 -4.58 3.18 19.98
CA HIS A 116 -3.67 4.24 20.41
C HIS A 116 -3.88 5.54 19.61
N ALA A 117 -3.82 6.68 20.31
CA ALA A 117 -4.07 7.99 19.71
C ALA A 117 -2.97 8.45 18.75
N LEU A 118 -1.71 8.05 18.99
CA LEU A 118 -0.58 8.41 18.13
C LEU A 118 -0.51 7.42 16.96
N ARG A 119 -0.67 7.95 15.75
CA ARG A 119 -0.79 7.17 14.51
C ARG A 119 0.29 7.56 13.53
N VAL A 120 1.01 6.57 13.01
CA VAL A 120 1.84 6.70 11.82
C VAL A 120 0.95 6.29 10.65
N SER A 121 0.49 7.24 9.84
CA SER A 121 -0.55 6.97 8.88
C SER A 121 -0.01 6.80 7.45
N HIS A 122 -0.23 5.63 6.87
CA HIS A 122 -0.27 5.48 5.43
C HIS A 122 -1.74 5.57 4.98
N GLN A 123 -2.02 6.38 3.98
CA GLN A 123 -3.35 6.39 3.38
C GLN A 123 -3.48 5.18 2.45
N ARG A 124 -4.67 4.58 2.41
CA ARG A 124 -5.00 3.53 1.47
C ARG A 124 -4.82 4.02 0.03
N GLY A 125 -4.15 3.24 -0.80
CA GLY A 125 -3.77 3.61 -2.16
C GLY A 125 -2.51 4.48 -2.29
N ALA A 126 -1.97 5.00 -1.19
CA ALA A 126 -0.71 5.73 -1.22
C ALA A 126 0.46 4.81 -1.54
N THR A 127 1.39 5.30 -2.36
CA THR A 127 2.64 4.62 -2.68
C THR A 127 3.74 4.98 -1.69
N PHE A 128 4.72 4.11 -1.57
CA PHE A 128 5.89 4.31 -0.73
C PHE A 128 7.11 3.62 -1.34
N PRO A 129 8.32 4.10 -1.01
CA PRO A 129 9.55 3.54 -1.55
C PRO A 129 9.82 2.14 -1.01
N LEU A 130 10.38 1.26 -1.84
CA LEU A 130 10.64 -0.13 -1.47
C LEU A 130 11.93 -0.31 -0.64
N HIS A 131 12.91 0.60 -0.75
CA HIS A 131 14.20 0.48 -0.07
C HIS A 131 14.16 0.86 1.42
N ALA A 132 13.07 1.47 1.89
CA ALA A 132 12.94 1.94 3.26
C ALA A 132 11.63 1.47 3.90
N GLY A 133 11.68 1.18 5.19
CA GLY A 133 10.53 0.67 5.94
C GLY A 133 10.35 -0.84 5.81
N ALA A 134 9.73 -1.45 6.82
CA ALA A 134 9.61 -2.90 6.91
C ALA A 134 8.80 -3.52 5.75
N SER A 135 7.69 -2.87 5.34
CA SER A 135 6.82 -3.38 4.27
C SER A 135 7.52 -3.45 2.92
N GLY A 136 8.22 -2.37 2.53
CA GLY A 136 8.92 -2.29 1.25
C GLY A 136 10.03 -3.34 1.16
N LYS A 137 10.83 -3.44 2.20
CA LYS A 137 11.93 -4.42 2.27
C LYS A 137 11.44 -5.87 2.26
N VAL A 138 10.30 -6.17 2.92
CA VAL A 138 9.67 -7.51 2.81
C VAL A 138 9.27 -7.79 1.37
N LEU A 139 8.55 -6.88 0.72
CA LEU A 139 8.13 -7.09 -0.68
C LEU A 139 9.33 -7.39 -1.58
N MET A 140 10.40 -6.57 -1.50
CA MET A 140 11.61 -6.77 -2.29
C MET A 140 12.35 -8.08 -1.98
N ALA A 141 12.42 -8.48 -0.70
CA ALA A 141 13.15 -9.69 -0.28
C ALA A 141 12.56 -10.97 -0.88
N TYR A 142 11.29 -10.94 -1.28
CA TYR A 142 10.60 -12.10 -1.82
C TYR A 142 10.31 -12.02 -3.33
N LEU A 143 10.86 -11.02 -4.03
CA LEU A 143 10.91 -11.00 -5.49
C LEU A 143 11.93 -11.98 -6.04
N ASP A 144 11.80 -12.32 -7.31
CA ASP A 144 12.85 -13.01 -8.05
C ASP A 144 14.09 -12.12 -8.14
N ALA A 145 15.27 -12.74 -8.23
CA ALA A 145 16.53 -12.00 -8.21
C ALA A 145 16.62 -10.97 -9.34
N SER A 146 16.17 -11.33 -10.55
CA SER A 146 16.18 -10.41 -11.70
C SER A 146 15.25 -9.22 -11.52
N GLU A 147 14.02 -9.45 -11.05
CA GLU A 147 13.03 -8.41 -10.80
C GLU A 147 13.49 -7.46 -9.67
N ARG A 148 14.02 -8.03 -8.60
CA ARG A 148 14.59 -7.27 -7.49
C ARG A 148 15.76 -6.39 -7.94
N ASP A 149 16.71 -6.95 -8.71
CA ASP A 149 17.88 -6.22 -9.18
C ASP A 149 17.47 -5.08 -10.14
N GLU A 150 16.50 -5.32 -11.04
CA GLU A 150 15.95 -4.28 -11.91
C GLU A 150 15.30 -3.12 -11.11
N ILE A 151 14.59 -3.44 -10.03
CA ILE A 151 14.01 -2.42 -9.15
C ILE A 151 15.13 -1.66 -8.43
N ILE A 152 16.14 -2.34 -7.88
CA ILE A 152 17.28 -1.70 -7.19
C ILE A 152 18.01 -0.72 -8.12
N ASP A 153 18.21 -1.09 -9.38
CA ASP A 153 18.90 -0.26 -10.37
C ASP A 153 18.09 1.00 -10.75
N ARG A 154 16.78 1.00 -10.54
CA ARG A 154 15.87 2.11 -10.86
C ARG A 154 15.47 2.96 -9.67
N ILE A 155 15.61 2.45 -8.45
CA ILE A 155 15.22 3.18 -7.23
C ILE A 155 16.07 4.44 -7.08
N GLU A 156 15.40 5.58 -6.86
CA GLU A 156 16.01 6.74 -6.27
C GLU A 156 16.15 6.51 -4.76
N PHE A 157 17.39 6.28 -4.28
CA PHE A 157 17.69 6.04 -2.87
C PHE A 157 17.52 7.30 -2.02
N THR A 158 16.28 7.78 -1.90
CA THR A 158 15.96 8.96 -1.08
C THR A 158 16.27 8.68 0.39
N LYS A 159 17.06 9.57 1.01
CA LYS A 159 17.36 9.52 2.44
C LYS A 159 16.25 10.23 3.24
N PHE A 160 15.44 9.49 3.96
CA PHE A 160 14.35 10.01 4.82
C PHE A 160 14.84 10.31 6.24
N SER A 161 15.83 9.54 6.72
CA SER A 161 16.42 9.66 8.04
C SER A 161 17.89 9.23 8.03
N GLU A 162 18.56 9.29 9.19
CA GLU A 162 19.95 8.81 9.32
C GLU A 162 20.06 7.28 9.22
N THR A 163 18.97 6.55 9.48
CA THR A 163 18.94 5.09 9.43
C THR A 163 18.45 4.53 8.09
N THR A 164 18.01 5.40 7.15
CA THR A 164 17.60 4.98 5.81
C THR A 164 18.77 4.32 5.08
N ILE A 165 18.56 3.11 4.55
CA ILE A 165 19.53 2.43 3.70
C ILE A 165 19.54 3.11 2.33
N THR A 166 20.67 3.72 1.97
CA THR A 166 20.86 4.40 0.67
C THR A 166 21.93 3.77 -0.20
N ASP A 167 22.52 2.67 0.27
CA ASP A 167 23.54 1.90 -0.44
C ASP A 167 22.92 0.61 -1.00
N PRO A 168 22.95 0.40 -2.33
CA PRO A 168 22.40 -0.80 -2.97
C PRO A 168 22.95 -2.11 -2.43
N LEU A 169 24.25 -2.17 -2.08
CA LEU A 169 24.87 -3.39 -1.55
C LEU A 169 24.35 -3.70 -0.14
N LYS A 170 24.27 -2.68 0.72
CA LYS A 170 23.69 -2.83 2.07
C LYS A 170 22.22 -3.23 2.00
N LEU A 171 21.46 -2.68 1.03
CA LEU A 171 20.08 -3.09 0.82
C LEU A 171 20.01 -4.58 0.44
N LYS A 172 20.84 -5.06 -0.50
CA LYS A 172 20.87 -6.48 -0.88
C LYS A 172 21.21 -7.40 0.29
N GLU A 173 22.15 -7.02 1.13
CA GLU A 173 22.49 -7.74 2.38
C GLU A 173 21.29 -7.80 3.35
N ASP A 174 20.61 -6.68 3.55
CA ASP A 174 19.45 -6.61 4.42
C ASP A 174 18.28 -7.45 3.89
N LEU A 175 18.02 -7.40 2.57
CA LEU A 175 17.01 -8.23 1.91
C LEU A 175 17.30 -9.72 2.04
N GLN A 176 18.58 -10.13 1.94
CA GLN A 176 18.98 -11.52 2.16
C GLN A 176 18.73 -11.96 3.61
N ARG A 177 19.03 -11.09 4.58
CA ARG A 177 18.74 -11.32 6.00
C ARG A 177 17.24 -11.49 6.22
N ILE A 178 16.41 -10.59 5.65
CA ILE A 178 14.95 -10.64 5.73
C ILE A 178 14.41 -11.96 5.15
N ARG A 179 14.93 -12.38 4.00
CA ARG A 179 14.55 -13.65 3.36
C ARG A 179 14.84 -14.84 4.26
N THR A 180 15.97 -14.83 4.97
CA THR A 180 16.41 -15.93 5.84
C THR A 180 15.61 -15.98 7.14
N GLN A 181 15.34 -14.82 7.78
CA GLN A 181 14.63 -14.76 9.06
C GLN A 181 13.11 -14.76 8.93
N GLY A 182 12.58 -14.43 7.74
CA GLY A 182 11.14 -14.45 7.45
C GLY A 182 10.37 -13.18 7.84
N TYR A 183 11.06 -12.12 8.26
CA TYR A 183 10.45 -10.83 8.59
C TYR A 183 11.46 -9.69 8.41
N ALA A 184 10.96 -8.46 8.32
CA ALA A 184 11.76 -7.24 8.32
C ALA A 184 11.48 -6.40 9.54
N GLU A 185 12.51 -5.69 9.97
CA GLU A 185 12.43 -4.62 10.96
C GLU A 185 12.89 -3.30 10.33
N SER A 186 12.32 -2.19 10.79
CA SER A 186 12.70 -0.85 10.36
C SER A 186 12.65 0.08 11.58
N ASP A 187 13.80 0.62 11.97
CA ASP A 187 13.92 1.55 13.09
C ASP A 187 14.18 2.95 12.56
N GLY A 188 13.13 3.77 12.51
CA GLY A 188 13.22 5.17 12.11
C GLY A 188 13.61 5.41 10.64
N GLU A 189 13.61 4.40 9.76
CA GLU A 189 14.10 4.53 8.38
C GLU A 189 13.32 5.54 7.52
N VAL A 190 12.00 5.67 7.74
CA VAL A 190 11.12 6.57 6.98
C VAL A 190 10.66 7.73 7.86
N ILE A 191 10.21 7.42 9.06
CA ILE A 191 9.74 8.40 10.04
C ILE A 191 10.52 8.16 11.33
N ARG A 192 11.19 9.22 11.81
CA ARG A 192 11.97 9.15 13.07
C ARG A 192 11.09 8.66 14.22
N GLU A 193 11.70 7.99 15.19
CA GLU A 193 11.01 7.47 16.40
C GLU A 193 9.86 6.48 16.10
N THR A 194 9.85 5.90 14.89
CA THR A 194 8.87 4.89 14.47
C THR A 194 9.55 3.56 14.25
N TYR A 195 8.99 2.51 14.83
CA TYR A 195 9.43 1.14 14.59
C TYR A 195 8.41 0.38 13.75
N GLY A 196 8.88 -0.26 12.68
CA GLY A 196 8.09 -1.10 11.79
C GLY A 196 8.53 -2.56 11.86
N ILE A 197 7.57 -3.48 11.86
CA ILE A 197 7.81 -4.92 11.71
C ILE A 197 6.91 -5.39 10.57
N GLY A 198 7.49 -6.11 9.59
CA GLY A 198 6.76 -6.63 8.44
C GLY A 198 7.03 -8.12 8.21
N ALA A 199 6.03 -8.85 7.72
CA ALA A 199 6.16 -10.24 7.33
C ALA A 199 5.46 -10.51 5.99
N PRO A 200 5.95 -11.47 5.17
CA PRO A 200 5.40 -11.75 3.86
C PRO A 200 4.11 -12.56 3.94
N ILE A 201 3.18 -12.25 3.04
CA ILE A 201 2.05 -13.10 2.68
C ILE A 201 2.43 -13.75 1.36
N LEU A 202 2.53 -15.07 1.33
CA LEU A 202 3.18 -15.80 0.24
C LEU A 202 2.17 -16.48 -0.68
N SER A 203 2.54 -16.59 -1.96
CA SER A 203 1.93 -17.50 -2.93
C SER A 203 2.43 -18.93 -2.74
N GLN A 204 1.84 -19.89 -3.45
CA GLN A 204 2.34 -21.28 -3.52
C GLN A 204 3.79 -21.36 -4.01
N SER A 205 4.21 -20.45 -4.88
CA SER A 205 5.58 -20.41 -5.40
C SER A 205 6.60 -19.79 -4.42
N GLY A 206 6.15 -19.28 -3.26
CA GLY A 206 6.99 -18.61 -2.26
C GLY A 206 7.35 -17.17 -2.61
N LYS A 207 6.69 -16.55 -3.60
CA LYS A 207 6.75 -15.12 -3.86
C LYS A 207 5.82 -14.36 -2.91
N ALA A 208 6.17 -13.14 -2.52
CA ALA A 208 5.27 -12.29 -1.76
C ALA A 208 4.13 -11.78 -2.64
N LEU A 209 2.91 -12.12 -2.26
CA LEU A 209 1.69 -11.49 -2.77
C LEU A 209 1.44 -10.13 -2.12
N ALA A 210 1.84 -10.01 -0.86
CA ALA A 210 1.71 -8.81 -0.04
C ALA A 210 2.67 -8.87 1.15
N ALA A 211 2.78 -7.75 1.87
CA ALA A 211 3.40 -7.67 3.19
C ALA A 211 2.36 -7.25 4.22
N LEU A 212 2.31 -7.94 5.35
CA LEU A 212 1.59 -7.50 6.54
C LEU A 212 2.58 -6.80 7.46
N SER A 213 2.27 -5.60 7.91
CA SER A 213 3.15 -4.87 8.81
C SER A 213 2.41 -4.17 9.94
N ILE A 214 3.15 -3.94 11.01
CA ILE A 214 2.78 -3.07 12.13
C ILE A 214 3.70 -1.86 12.14
N SER A 215 3.17 -0.70 12.51
CA SER A 215 3.95 0.51 12.72
C SER A 215 3.55 1.14 14.05
N ALA A 216 4.55 1.47 14.86
CA ALA A 216 4.35 2.04 16.19
C ALA A 216 5.50 2.97 16.56
N PRO A 217 5.33 3.89 17.53
CA PRO A 217 6.45 4.60 18.14
C PRO A 217 7.48 3.62 18.73
N THR A 218 8.77 3.89 18.51
CA THR A 218 9.88 3.00 18.90
C THR A 218 9.80 2.61 20.38
N HIS A 219 9.50 3.55 21.28
CA HIS A 219 9.41 3.28 22.74
C HIS A 219 8.32 2.25 23.13
N ARG A 220 7.36 1.97 22.25
CA ARG A 220 6.32 0.95 22.48
C ARG A 220 6.72 -0.45 22.02
N LEU A 221 7.75 -0.56 21.17
CA LEU A 221 8.25 -1.82 20.61
C LEU A 221 9.71 -2.06 21.03
N GLU A 222 9.93 -2.17 22.34
CA GLU A 222 11.26 -2.44 22.90
C GLU A 222 11.31 -3.78 23.62
N GLY A 223 12.51 -4.37 23.69
CA GLY A 223 12.81 -5.58 24.45
C GLY A 223 11.86 -6.73 24.16
N LYS A 224 11.31 -7.35 25.21
CA LYS A 224 10.40 -8.49 25.09
C LYS A 224 9.13 -8.20 24.30
N LYS A 225 8.63 -6.94 24.35
CA LYS A 225 7.42 -6.57 23.61
C LYS A 225 7.67 -6.60 22.10
N ARG A 226 8.86 -6.17 21.65
CA ARG A 226 9.27 -6.27 20.25
C ARG A 226 9.30 -7.72 19.78
N GLU A 227 9.94 -8.62 20.54
CA GLU A 227 10.00 -10.04 20.19
C GLU A 227 8.62 -10.70 20.12
N GLN A 228 7.71 -10.35 21.03
CA GLN A 228 6.33 -10.82 21.01
C GLN A 228 5.59 -10.30 19.77
N THR A 229 5.75 -9.01 19.46
CA THR A 229 5.11 -8.38 18.29
C THR A 229 5.62 -8.98 16.99
N ILE A 230 6.91 -9.28 16.85
CA ILE A 230 7.45 -10.01 15.69
C ILE A 230 6.70 -11.35 15.51
N LYS A 231 6.58 -12.15 16.57
CA LYS A 231 5.86 -13.43 16.52
C LYS A 231 4.40 -13.27 16.10
N LEU A 232 3.72 -12.25 16.61
CA LEU A 232 2.32 -11.96 16.28
C LEU A 232 2.17 -11.59 14.80
N VAL A 233 3.01 -10.69 14.28
CA VAL A 233 2.98 -10.26 12.86
C VAL A 233 3.28 -11.43 11.93
N VAL A 234 4.31 -12.22 12.22
CA VAL A 234 4.67 -13.41 11.42
C VAL A 234 3.56 -14.44 11.44
N THR A 235 2.96 -14.70 12.60
CA THR A 235 1.84 -15.65 12.74
C THR A 235 0.61 -15.16 11.97
N ALA A 236 0.29 -13.88 12.06
CA ALA A 236 -0.84 -13.29 11.34
C ALA A 236 -0.63 -13.35 9.81
N ALA A 237 0.56 -13.01 9.31
CA ALA A 237 0.90 -13.11 7.89
C ALA A 237 0.80 -14.54 7.38
N ARG A 238 1.27 -15.53 8.16
CA ARG A 238 1.13 -16.96 7.83
C ARG A 238 -0.33 -17.39 7.76
N ARG A 239 -1.18 -16.99 8.72
CA ARG A 239 -2.61 -17.29 8.71
C ARG A 239 -3.31 -16.73 7.46
N ILE A 240 -2.92 -15.53 7.00
CA ILE A 240 -3.43 -14.96 5.75
C ILE A 240 -2.98 -15.80 4.57
N THR A 241 -1.69 -16.18 4.52
CA THR A 241 -1.15 -17.07 3.49
C THR A 241 -1.93 -18.39 3.41
N GLU A 242 -2.13 -19.06 4.54
CA GLU A 242 -2.88 -20.32 4.63
C GLU A 242 -4.34 -20.15 4.14
N GLY A 243 -4.98 -19.02 4.52
CA GLY A 243 -6.32 -18.68 4.06
C GLY A 243 -6.44 -18.45 2.55
N LEU A 244 -5.39 -17.93 1.90
CA LEU A 244 -5.31 -17.76 0.45
C LEU A 244 -5.11 -19.13 -0.24
N LEU A 245 -4.15 -19.92 0.23
CA LEU A 245 -3.81 -21.22 -0.37
C LEU A 245 -4.95 -22.23 -0.28
N THR A 246 -5.75 -22.21 0.79
CA THR A 246 -6.91 -23.09 0.94
C THR A 246 -8.00 -22.82 -0.11
N GLN A 247 -8.03 -21.62 -0.71
CA GLN A 247 -9.01 -21.25 -1.74
C GLN A 247 -8.57 -21.62 -3.16
N GLU A 248 -7.29 -21.83 -3.39
CA GLU A 248 -6.77 -22.26 -4.70
C GLU A 248 -6.95 -23.77 -4.94
N VAL A 249 -7.32 -24.52 -3.90
CA VAL A 249 -7.51 -25.99 -3.93
C VAL A 249 -8.99 -26.38 -4.12
N GLN A 250 -9.92 -25.42 -4.08
CA GLN A 250 -11.36 -25.61 -4.33
C GLN A 250 -11.75 -25.06 -5.71
#